data_b58d108a68ffdb4fe9c6b6dda43fa2b0
#
_entry.id   b58d108a68ffdb4fe9c6b6dda43fa2b0
#
_cell.length_a   1.000
_cell.length_b   1.000
_cell.length_c   1.000
_cell.angle_alpha   90.00
_cell.angle_beta   90.00
_cell.angle_gamma   90.00
#
_symmetry.space_group_name_H-M   'P 1'
#
loop_
_entity.id
_entity.type
_entity.pdbx_description
1 polymer ?
#
loop_
_entity_poly.entity_id
_entity_poly.type
_entity_poly.pdbx_seq_one_letter_code
_entity_poly.pdbx_strand_id
1 'polypeptide(L)'
;LDHTRAQRYLVYAVEDAIYYNNRLRLTEIARKLPNIALGYQEVEEAQDTRHNIIIAIISLLALGLLGIAIYATSQNHKLKTQRTLRIALNEKLKATNRSREKYVSLFIGLCAAYIDKYNKFQKTIERKVKAHQTDDLLQLLHTNRMKDTDTKEFFMNFDRAFLNLYPQFVDEFNALMMPEHRIELKKDQLLNTELRIMAFLRLGIKDTPRIATLLMYSAQTIYNYRSVLKSHAIDKDNFEDNVAMLCEVN
;
A
#
# COMPACT_ATOMS: atom_id res chain seq x y z
N LEU A 1 -15.77 49.19 -54.15
CA LEU A 1 -14.97 49.50 -55.37
C LEU A 1 -13.66 48.75 -55.30
N ASP A 2 -13.28 48.10 -56.40
CA ASP A 2 -12.03 47.35 -56.52
C ASP A 2 -10.85 48.34 -56.64
N HIS A 3 -10.29 48.72 -55.49
CA HIS A 3 -9.23 49.71 -55.36
C HIS A 3 -7.99 49.35 -56.17
N THR A 4 -7.69 48.09 -56.32
CA THR A 4 -6.58 47.57 -57.10
C THR A 4 -6.80 47.83 -58.61
N ARG A 5 -8.03 47.71 -59.07
CA ARG A 5 -8.40 48.09 -60.43
C ARG A 5 -8.35 49.59 -60.64
N ALA A 6 -8.84 50.36 -59.64
CA ALA A 6 -8.82 51.83 -59.72
C ALA A 6 -7.39 52.33 -59.79
N GLN A 7 -6.46 51.82 -59.07
CA GLN A 7 -5.02 52.14 -59.14
C GLN A 7 -4.43 51.85 -60.53
N ARG A 8 -4.74 50.67 -61.07
CA ARG A 8 -4.25 50.25 -62.39
C ARG A 8 -4.80 51.15 -63.48
N TYR A 9 -6.07 51.50 -63.42
CA TYR A 9 -6.66 52.43 -64.37
C TYR A 9 -6.09 53.83 -64.23
N LEU A 10 -5.73 54.27 -63.02
CA LEU A 10 -5.09 55.52 -62.76
C LEU A 10 -3.71 55.61 -63.42
N VAL A 11 -2.90 54.55 -63.28
CA VAL A 11 -1.57 54.46 -63.93
C VAL A 11 -1.71 54.56 -65.46
N TYR A 12 -2.62 53.80 -66.03
CA TYR A 12 -2.85 53.87 -67.49
C TYR A 12 -3.36 55.26 -67.91
N ALA A 13 -4.23 55.87 -67.14
CA ALA A 13 -4.75 57.20 -67.44
C ALA A 13 -3.67 58.28 -67.34
N VAL A 14 -2.68 58.14 -66.48
CA VAL A 14 -1.50 59.01 -66.41
C VAL A 14 -0.60 58.83 -67.56
N GLU A 15 -0.26 57.56 -67.91
CA GLU A 15 0.58 57.25 -69.09
C GLU A 15 -0.05 57.77 -70.35
N ASP A 16 -1.33 57.58 -70.58
CA ASP A 16 -2.07 58.10 -71.75
C ASP A 16 -2.04 59.64 -71.79
N ALA A 17 -2.25 60.30 -70.66
CA ALA A 17 -2.25 61.73 -70.59
C ALA A 17 -0.84 62.36 -70.84
N ILE A 18 0.23 61.70 -70.49
CA ILE A 18 1.59 62.07 -70.75
C ILE A 18 1.88 61.85 -72.23
N TYR A 19 1.51 60.67 -72.77
CA TYR A 19 1.80 60.33 -74.19
C TYR A 19 1.13 61.33 -75.12
N TYR A 20 -0.10 61.71 -74.88
CA TYR A 20 -0.84 62.67 -75.77
C TYR A 20 -0.63 64.15 -75.36
N ASN A 21 0.30 64.45 -74.46
CA ASN A 21 0.59 65.78 -73.88
C ASN A 21 -0.65 66.60 -73.50
N ASN A 22 -1.66 65.93 -72.85
CA ASN A 22 -2.93 66.50 -72.49
C ASN A 22 -2.82 67.08 -71.06
N ARG A 23 -2.42 68.35 -70.97
CA ARG A 23 -2.25 69.12 -69.67
C ARG A 23 -3.52 69.19 -68.84
N LEU A 24 -4.68 69.32 -69.42
CA LEU A 24 -5.97 69.38 -68.74
C LEU A 24 -6.29 68.13 -67.99
N ARG A 25 -6.05 66.95 -68.64
CA ARG A 25 -6.27 65.63 -68.07
C ARG A 25 -5.27 65.30 -66.96
N LEU A 26 -4.04 65.74 -67.07
CA LEU A 26 -3.03 65.61 -66.04
C LEU A 26 -3.38 66.41 -64.80
N THR A 27 -3.91 67.64 -64.93
CA THR A 27 -4.37 68.49 -63.79
C THR A 27 -5.59 67.88 -63.12
N GLU A 28 -6.49 67.27 -63.85
CA GLU A 28 -7.68 66.60 -63.33
C GLU A 28 -7.31 65.36 -62.52
N ILE A 29 -6.39 64.53 -63.05
CA ILE A 29 -5.85 63.37 -62.38
C ILE A 29 -5.11 63.79 -61.12
N ALA A 30 -4.21 64.78 -61.17
CA ALA A 30 -3.48 65.32 -60.03
C ALA A 30 -4.39 65.79 -58.91
N ARG A 31 -5.56 66.35 -59.23
CA ARG A 31 -6.55 66.81 -58.24
C ARG A 31 -7.30 65.66 -57.57
N LYS A 32 -7.48 64.51 -58.25
CA LYS A 32 -8.19 63.35 -57.73
C LYS A 32 -7.27 62.34 -57.00
N LEU A 33 -5.98 62.37 -57.33
CA LEU A 33 -4.97 61.45 -56.80
C LEU A 33 -4.94 61.40 -55.24
N PRO A 34 -4.98 62.53 -54.49
CA PRO A 34 -4.96 62.48 -53.04
C PRO A 34 -6.17 61.74 -52.42
N ASN A 35 -7.35 61.96 -53.02
CA ASN A 35 -8.58 61.31 -52.50
C ASN A 35 -8.57 59.77 -52.74
N ILE A 36 -7.97 59.32 -53.83
CA ILE A 36 -7.81 57.89 -54.16
C ILE A 36 -6.72 57.27 -53.24
N ALA A 37 -5.63 57.97 -52.97
CA ALA A 37 -4.58 57.53 -52.10
C ALA A 37 -5.08 57.42 -50.62
N LEU A 38 -5.84 58.39 -50.14
CA LEU A 38 -6.46 58.34 -48.80
C LEU A 38 -7.44 57.16 -48.67
N GLY A 39 -8.31 56.97 -49.66
CA GLY A 39 -9.24 55.82 -49.64
C GLY A 39 -8.53 54.45 -49.69
N TYR A 40 -7.36 54.37 -50.31
CA TYR A 40 -6.54 53.16 -50.31
C TYR A 40 -5.91 52.89 -48.92
N GLN A 41 -5.37 53.95 -48.30
CA GLN A 41 -4.80 53.87 -46.97
C GLN A 41 -5.87 53.42 -45.90
N GLU A 42 -7.07 53.95 -45.94
CA GLU A 42 -8.17 53.53 -45.05
C GLU A 42 -8.54 52.04 -45.19
N VAL A 43 -8.53 51.50 -46.42
CA VAL A 43 -8.84 50.10 -46.67
C VAL A 43 -7.72 49.20 -46.20
N GLU A 44 -6.44 49.60 -46.43
CA GLU A 44 -5.26 48.85 -45.97
C GLU A 44 -5.20 48.79 -44.44
N GLU A 45 -5.38 49.92 -43.77
CA GLU A 45 -5.45 49.99 -42.27
C GLU A 45 -6.60 49.16 -41.71
N ALA A 46 -7.77 49.19 -42.33
CA ALA A 46 -8.90 48.35 -41.92
C ALA A 46 -8.65 46.86 -42.11
N GLN A 47 -7.90 46.45 -43.15
CA GLN A 47 -7.53 45.09 -43.44
C GLN A 47 -6.49 44.59 -42.40
N ASP A 48 -5.48 45.39 -42.09
CA ASP A 48 -4.43 45.07 -41.12
C ASP A 48 -5.04 44.96 -39.71
N THR A 49 -5.93 45.86 -39.34
CA THR A 49 -6.65 45.81 -38.07
C THR A 49 -7.46 44.51 -37.95
N ARG A 50 -8.14 44.10 -39.00
CA ARG A 50 -8.92 42.84 -39.01
C ARG A 50 -8.01 41.60 -38.89
N HIS A 51 -6.85 41.59 -39.58
CA HIS A 51 -5.87 40.51 -39.43
C HIS A 51 -5.31 40.42 -38.03
N ASN A 52 -4.97 41.54 -37.41
CA ASN A 52 -4.47 41.60 -36.05
C ASN A 52 -5.51 41.09 -35.02
N ILE A 53 -6.78 41.44 -35.21
CA ILE A 53 -7.86 40.92 -34.36
C ILE A 53 -8.01 39.38 -34.49
N ILE A 54 -7.94 38.84 -35.72
CA ILE A 54 -8.02 37.40 -35.96
C ILE A 54 -6.84 36.68 -35.30
N ILE A 55 -5.62 37.20 -35.46
CA ILE A 55 -4.41 36.64 -34.83
C ILE A 55 -4.55 36.67 -33.27
N ALA A 56 -5.06 37.75 -32.71
CA ALA A 56 -5.28 37.87 -31.27
C ALA A 56 -6.30 36.83 -30.75
N ILE A 57 -7.40 36.62 -31.49
CA ILE A 57 -8.41 35.60 -31.13
C ILE A 57 -7.83 34.19 -31.21
N ILE A 58 -7.09 33.87 -32.27
CA ILE A 58 -6.44 32.55 -32.42
C ILE A 58 -5.43 32.30 -31.32
N SER A 59 -4.62 33.31 -30.98
CA SER A 59 -3.64 33.24 -29.89
C SER A 59 -4.30 33.00 -28.53
N LEU A 60 -5.41 33.70 -28.25
CA LEU A 60 -6.18 33.49 -27.01
C LEU A 60 -6.78 32.08 -26.91
N LEU A 61 -7.33 31.57 -28.00
CA LEU A 61 -7.86 30.20 -28.08
C LEU A 61 -6.76 29.17 -27.87
N ALA A 62 -5.59 29.37 -28.50
CA ALA A 62 -4.44 28.49 -28.33
C ALA A 62 -3.95 28.45 -26.87
N LEU A 63 -3.87 29.61 -26.21
CA LEU A 63 -3.54 29.68 -24.78
C LEU A 63 -4.58 28.99 -23.89
N GLY A 64 -5.86 29.13 -24.20
CA GLY A 64 -6.94 28.42 -23.51
C GLY A 64 -6.83 26.89 -23.61
N LEU A 65 -6.59 26.39 -24.82
CA LEU A 65 -6.39 24.96 -25.06
C LEU A 65 -5.16 24.41 -24.30
N LEU A 66 -4.08 25.19 -24.31
CA LEU A 66 -2.86 24.83 -23.58
C LEU A 66 -3.09 24.75 -22.07
N GLY A 67 -3.85 25.69 -21.51
CA GLY A 67 -4.29 25.67 -20.10
C GLY A 67 -5.13 24.42 -19.75
N ILE A 68 -6.07 24.08 -20.62
CA ILE A 68 -6.91 22.86 -20.44
C ILE A 68 -6.04 21.61 -20.51
N ALA A 69 -5.09 21.53 -21.43
CA ALA A 69 -4.18 20.39 -21.57
C ALA A 69 -3.30 20.21 -20.32
N ILE A 70 -2.73 21.30 -19.77
CA ILE A 70 -1.94 21.27 -18.54
C ILE A 70 -2.81 20.82 -17.35
N TYR A 71 -4.03 21.35 -17.22
CA TYR A 71 -4.96 20.95 -16.18
C TYR A 71 -5.32 19.46 -16.27
N ALA A 72 -5.66 18.97 -17.46
CA ALA A 72 -6.00 17.57 -17.70
C ALA A 72 -4.84 16.61 -17.38
N THR A 73 -3.60 16.97 -17.78
CA THR A 73 -2.42 16.16 -17.45
C THR A 73 -2.13 16.14 -15.94
N SER A 74 -2.29 17.27 -15.26
CA SER A 74 -2.14 17.35 -13.80
C SER A 74 -3.18 16.47 -13.08
N GLN A 75 -4.44 16.51 -13.49
CA GLN A 75 -5.50 15.66 -12.92
C GLN A 75 -5.25 14.17 -13.18
N ASN A 76 -4.83 13.82 -14.39
CA ASN A 76 -4.48 12.44 -14.73
C ASN A 76 -3.31 11.92 -13.88
N HIS A 77 -2.32 12.75 -13.58
CA HIS A 77 -1.20 12.38 -12.72
C HIS A 77 -1.68 12.11 -11.29
N LYS A 78 -2.51 12.99 -10.71
CA LYS A 78 -3.10 12.79 -9.37
C LYS A 78 -3.94 11.51 -9.29
N LEU A 79 -4.76 11.24 -10.31
CA LEU A 79 -5.58 10.02 -10.38
C LEU A 79 -4.72 8.75 -10.45
N LYS A 80 -3.64 8.74 -11.23
CA LYS A 80 -2.70 7.63 -11.30
C LYS A 80 -2.06 7.35 -9.94
N THR A 81 -1.58 8.38 -9.25
CA THR A 81 -0.97 8.23 -7.92
C THR A 81 -1.97 7.69 -6.89
N GLN A 82 -3.21 8.18 -6.90
CA GLN A 82 -4.26 7.67 -6.02
C GLN A 82 -4.63 6.21 -6.32
N ARG A 83 -4.66 5.82 -7.60
CA ARG A 83 -4.93 4.43 -8.00
C ARG A 83 -3.83 3.47 -7.54
N THR A 84 -2.56 3.83 -7.73
CA THR A 84 -1.43 3.01 -7.26
C THR A 84 -1.43 2.86 -5.75
N LEU A 85 -1.69 3.94 -5.01
CA LEU A 85 -1.81 3.89 -3.55
C LEU A 85 -2.97 3.00 -3.09
N ARG A 86 -4.14 3.10 -3.73
CA ARG A 86 -5.30 2.23 -3.43
C ARG A 86 -5.02 0.75 -3.71
N ILE A 87 -4.33 0.44 -4.80
CA ILE A 87 -3.94 -0.94 -5.12
C ILE A 87 -2.99 -1.48 -4.05
N ALA A 88 -1.95 -0.73 -3.70
CA ALA A 88 -1.00 -1.13 -2.66
C ALA A 88 -1.68 -1.33 -1.30
N LEU A 89 -2.60 -0.44 -0.90
CA LEU A 89 -3.37 -0.57 0.34
C LEU A 89 -4.29 -1.80 0.33
N ASN A 90 -4.97 -2.07 -0.79
CA ASN A 90 -5.81 -3.26 -0.94
C ASN A 90 -5.00 -4.55 -0.86
N GLU A 91 -3.82 -4.61 -1.47
CA GLU A 91 -2.94 -5.78 -1.36
C GLU A 91 -2.45 -5.98 0.08
N LYS A 92 -2.07 -4.92 0.77
CA LYS A 92 -1.71 -4.98 2.21
C LYS A 92 -2.89 -5.46 3.06
N LEU A 93 -4.10 -4.98 2.79
CA LEU A 93 -5.31 -5.41 3.50
C LEU A 93 -5.63 -6.89 3.24
N LYS A 94 -5.53 -7.35 1.99
CA LYS A 94 -5.72 -8.77 1.64
C LYS A 94 -4.69 -9.67 2.31
N ALA A 95 -3.42 -9.26 2.35
CA ALA A 95 -2.36 -10.00 3.04
C ALA A 95 -2.66 -10.12 4.54
N THR A 96 -3.08 -9.02 5.18
CA THR A 96 -3.47 -9.00 6.60
C THR A 96 -4.68 -9.91 6.88
N ASN A 97 -5.70 -9.86 6.02
CA ASN A 97 -6.88 -10.74 6.17
C ASN A 97 -6.52 -12.21 6.00
N ARG A 98 -5.68 -12.57 5.01
CA ARG A 98 -5.20 -13.96 4.87
C ARG A 98 -4.43 -14.45 6.09
N SER A 99 -3.63 -13.58 6.70
CA SER A 99 -2.96 -13.90 7.96
C SER A 99 -3.98 -14.15 9.08
N ARG A 100 -4.98 -13.28 9.24
CA ARG A 100 -6.06 -13.47 10.22
C ARG A 100 -6.82 -14.78 10.00
N GLU A 101 -7.16 -15.13 8.78
CA GLU A 101 -7.83 -16.39 8.44
C GLU A 101 -6.98 -17.62 8.84
N LYS A 102 -5.67 -17.56 8.60
CA LYS A 102 -4.73 -18.60 9.05
C LYS A 102 -4.73 -18.73 10.58
N TYR A 103 -4.73 -17.61 11.32
CA TYR A 103 -4.81 -17.64 12.79
C TYR A 103 -6.10 -18.28 13.29
N VAL A 104 -7.24 -17.88 12.71
CA VAL A 104 -8.55 -18.43 13.08
C VAL A 104 -8.60 -19.93 12.79
N SER A 105 -8.14 -20.36 11.62
CA SER A 105 -8.08 -21.78 11.24
C SER A 105 -7.20 -22.59 12.18
N LEU A 106 -6.03 -22.06 12.54
CA LEU A 106 -5.15 -22.67 13.54
C LEU A 106 -5.85 -22.82 14.88
N PHE A 107 -6.45 -21.73 15.38
CA PHE A 107 -7.14 -21.75 16.67
C PHE A 107 -8.29 -22.74 16.70
N ILE A 108 -9.11 -22.79 15.65
CA ILE A 108 -10.19 -23.76 15.49
C ILE A 108 -9.64 -25.19 15.51
N GLY A 109 -8.54 -25.45 14.80
CA GLY A 109 -7.88 -26.75 14.79
C GLY A 109 -7.41 -27.21 16.18
N LEU A 110 -6.78 -26.31 16.95
CA LEU A 110 -6.36 -26.56 18.33
C LEU A 110 -7.57 -26.81 19.25
N CYS A 111 -8.63 -26.00 19.12
CA CYS A 111 -9.86 -26.20 19.90
C CYS A 111 -10.53 -27.56 19.57
N ALA A 112 -10.61 -27.92 18.30
CA ALA A 112 -11.18 -29.20 17.89
C ALA A 112 -10.40 -30.40 18.43
N ALA A 113 -9.07 -30.35 18.40
CA ALA A 113 -8.22 -31.38 18.99
C ALA A 113 -8.43 -31.49 20.51
N TYR A 114 -8.58 -30.35 21.20
CA TYR A 114 -8.84 -30.32 22.64
C TYR A 114 -10.23 -30.89 22.99
N ILE A 115 -11.27 -30.53 22.23
CA ILE A 115 -12.63 -31.07 22.40
C ILE A 115 -12.67 -32.57 22.17
N ASP A 116 -11.99 -33.08 21.13
CA ASP A 116 -11.90 -34.52 20.86
C ASP A 116 -11.22 -35.26 22.02
N LYS A 117 -10.14 -34.70 22.55
CA LYS A 117 -9.45 -35.26 23.72
C LYS A 117 -10.32 -35.26 24.95
N TYR A 118 -11.05 -34.19 25.22
CA TYR A 118 -11.99 -34.11 26.34
C TYR A 118 -13.10 -35.17 26.22
N ASN A 119 -13.68 -35.32 25.05
CA ASN A 119 -14.70 -36.34 24.77
C ASN A 119 -14.16 -37.76 24.96
N LYS A 120 -12.93 -38.04 24.55
CA LYS A 120 -12.27 -39.36 24.76
C LYS A 120 -12.05 -39.62 26.26
N PHE A 121 -11.61 -38.59 26.98
CA PHE A 121 -11.44 -38.69 28.44
C PHE A 121 -12.78 -38.94 29.15
N GLN A 122 -13.82 -38.21 28.81
CA GLN A 122 -15.16 -38.40 29.36
C GLN A 122 -15.69 -39.83 29.11
N LYS A 123 -15.58 -40.34 27.89
CA LYS A 123 -15.96 -41.70 27.55
C LYS A 123 -15.16 -42.76 28.34
N THR A 124 -13.90 -42.48 28.61
CA THR A 124 -13.05 -43.37 29.40
C THR A 124 -13.48 -43.41 30.87
N ILE A 125 -13.80 -42.26 31.46
CA ILE A 125 -14.37 -42.19 32.82
C ILE A 125 -15.69 -42.93 32.87
N GLU A 126 -16.62 -42.64 31.97
CA GLU A 126 -17.93 -43.29 31.92
C GLU A 126 -17.83 -44.82 31.84
N ARG A 127 -16.95 -45.33 30.98
CA ARG A 127 -16.70 -46.75 30.86
C ARG A 127 -16.17 -47.37 32.15
N LYS A 128 -15.21 -46.73 32.83
CA LYS A 128 -14.64 -47.23 34.11
C LYS A 128 -15.64 -47.17 35.25
N VAL A 129 -16.47 -46.14 35.31
CA VAL A 129 -17.57 -46.04 36.31
C VAL A 129 -18.59 -47.15 36.08
N LYS A 130 -19.04 -47.40 34.84
CA LYS A 130 -19.99 -48.48 34.52
C LYS A 130 -19.41 -49.85 34.80
N ALA A 131 -18.09 -50.04 34.71
CA ALA A 131 -17.40 -51.29 35.03
C ALA A 131 -17.06 -51.42 36.53
N HIS A 132 -17.48 -50.53 37.41
CA HIS A 132 -17.15 -50.47 38.84
C HIS A 132 -15.64 -50.52 39.15
N GLN A 133 -14.81 -50.02 38.25
CA GLN A 133 -13.35 -49.95 38.36
C GLN A 133 -12.91 -48.67 39.08
N THR A 134 -13.26 -48.55 40.36
CA THR A 134 -13.03 -47.32 41.13
C THR A 134 -11.56 -47.06 41.39
N ASP A 135 -10.77 -48.08 41.68
CA ASP A 135 -9.34 -47.98 41.97
C ASP A 135 -8.56 -47.58 40.71
N ASP A 136 -8.91 -48.19 39.57
CA ASP A 136 -8.35 -47.83 38.27
C ASP A 136 -8.72 -46.39 37.86
N LEU A 137 -9.93 -45.94 38.25
CA LEU A 137 -10.36 -44.55 38.00
C LEU A 137 -9.58 -43.54 38.86
N LEU A 138 -9.39 -43.86 40.14
CA LEU A 138 -8.56 -43.03 41.04
C LEU A 138 -7.11 -43.00 40.54
N GLN A 139 -6.56 -44.13 40.12
CA GLN A 139 -5.22 -44.20 39.54
C GLN A 139 -5.13 -43.39 38.23
N LEU A 140 -6.15 -43.44 37.36
CA LEU A 140 -6.23 -42.64 36.15
C LEU A 140 -6.27 -41.14 36.49
N LEU A 141 -7.04 -40.73 37.48
CA LEU A 141 -7.14 -39.33 37.92
C LEU A 141 -5.85 -38.82 38.59
N HIS A 142 -5.17 -39.66 39.37
CA HIS A 142 -3.88 -39.35 39.97
C HIS A 142 -2.72 -39.33 38.97
N THR A 143 -2.76 -40.21 37.93
CA THR A 143 -1.76 -40.27 36.88
C THR A 143 -2.03 -39.32 35.70
N ASN A 144 -3.24 -38.72 35.68
CA ASN A 144 -3.67 -37.84 34.58
C ASN A 144 -3.21 -36.38 34.81
N ARG A 145 -2.01 -36.16 35.35
CA ARG A 145 -1.14 -35.12 34.79
C ARG A 145 -1.02 -35.50 33.32
N MET A 146 -1.47 -34.65 32.39
CA MET A 146 -1.38 -34.88 30.95
C MET A 146 -0.15 -35.74 30.65
N LYS A 147 -0.35 -36.96 30.13
CA LYS A 147 0.78 -37.88 29.86
C LYS A 147 1.80 -37.06 29.09
N ASP A 148 3.09 -37.21 29.40
CA ASP A 148 4.18 -36.47 28.71
C ASP A 148 4.07 -36.52 27.19
N THR A 149 3.50 -37.62 26.66
CA THR A 149 3.15 -37.83 25.26
C THR A 149 2.14 -36.82 24.73
N ASP A 150 1.07 -36.56 25.48
CA ASP A 150 -0.03 -35.64 25.07
C ASP A 150 0.43 -34.18 25.06
N THR A 151 1.25 -33.82 26.03
CA THR A 151 1.87 -32.51 26.11
C THR A 151 2.86 -32.25 24.98
N LYS A 152 3.66 -33.28 24.67
CA LYS A 152 4.59 -33.21 23.50
C LYS A 152 3.86 -33.06 22.17
N GLU A 153 2.77 -33.84 21.99
CA GLU A 153 1.96 -33.73 20.77
C GLU A 153 1.30 -32.36 20.64
N PHE A 154 0.74 -31.81 21.73
CA PHE A 154 0.18 -30.46 21.75
C PHE A 154 1.22 -29.41 21.35
N PHE A 155 2.41 -29.43 21.98
CA PHE A 155 3.45 -28.47 21.65
C PHE A 155 4.00 -28.67 20.23
N MET A 156 4.12 -29.88 19.76
CA MET A 156 4.56 -30.12 18.38
C MET A 156 3.56 -29.57 17.36
N ASN A 157 2.27 -29.72 17.60
CA ASN A 157 1.22 -29.15 16.75
C ASN A 157 1.21 -27.61 16.83
N PHE A 158 1.37 -27.04 18.03
CA PHE A 158 1.50 -25.59 18.21
C PHE A 158 2.73 -25.05 17.50
N ASP A 159 3.91 -25.63 17.73
CA ASP A 159 5.18 -25.19 17.15
C ASP A 159 5.11 -25.22 15.62
N ARG A 160 4.60 -26.32 15.04
CA ARG A 160 4.44 -26.45 13.58
C ARG A 160 3.51 -25.41 13.02
N ALA A 161 2.38 -25.21 13.65
CA ALA A 161 1.39 -24.24 13.22
C ALA A 161 1.89 -22.81 13.37
N PHE A 162 2.59 -22.50 14.46
CA PHE A 162 3.21 -21.18 14.68
C PHE A 162 4.30 -20.87 13.64
N LEU A 163 5.21 -21.83 13.38
CA LEU A 163 6.27 -21.65 12.39
C LEU A 163 5.75 -21.62 10.94
N ASN A 164 4.61 -22.24 10.65
CA ASN A 164 3.94 -22.05 9.36
C ASN A 164 3.43 -20.60 9.16
N LEU A 165 3.10 -19.91 10.25
CA LEU A 165 2.70 -18.49 10.21
C LEU A 165 3.91 -17.56 10.22
N TYR A 166 4.95 -17.94 10.96
CA TYR A 166 6.17 -17.14 11.20
C TYR A 166 7.43 -17.96 10.90
N PRO A 167 7.73 -18.25 9.61
CA PRO A 167 8.83 -19.14 9.25
C PRO A 167 10.20 -18.65 9.71
N GLN A 168 10.39 -17.32 9.77
CA GLN A 168 11.66 -16.69 10.14
C GLN A 168 11.77 -16.32 11.62
N PHE A 169 10.77 -16.72 12.44
CA PHE A 169 10.69 -16.30 13.84
C PHE A 169 11.95 -16.60 14.65
N VAL A 170 12.53 -17.79 14.50
CA VAL A 170 13.70 -18.21 15.26
C VAL A 170 14.94 -17.39 14.87
N ASP A 171 15.12 -17.14 13.59
CA ASP A 171 16.25 -16.37 13.06
C ASP A 171 16.14 -14.88 13.47
N GLU A 172 14.96 -14.31 13.31
CA GLU A 172 14.69 -12.92 13.72
C GLU A 172 14.78 -12.76 15.25
N PHE A 173 14.31 -13.73 16.03
CA PHE A 173 14.45 -13.72 17.47
C PHE A 173 15.93 -13.77 17.88
N ASN A 174 16.70 -14.64 17.27
CA ASN A 174 18.15 -14.74 17.51
C ASN A 174 18.92 -13.47 17.13
N ALA A 175 18.40 -12.68 16.18
CA ALA A 175 18.95 -11.36 15.85
C ALA A 175 18.74 -10.32 16.96
N LEU A 176 17.74 -10.49 17.84
CA LEU A 176 17.54 -9.64 19.01
C LEU A 176 18.45 -9.99 20.19
N MET A 177 19.08 -11.19 20.17
CA MET A 177 19.88 -11.71 21.26
C MET A 177 21.36 -11.43 21.07
N MET A 178 22.09 -11.24 22.18
CA MET A 178 23.57 -11.20 22.15
C MET A 178 24.11 -12.48 21.53
N PRO A 179 25.19 -12.43 20.75
CA PRO A 179 25.73 -13.59 20.01
C PRO A 179 25.95 -14.85 20.85
N GLU A 180 26.41 -14.69 22.09
CA GLU A 180 26.68 -15.77 23.03
C GLU A 180 25.40 -16.36 23.68
N HIS A 181 24.26 -15.74 23.50
CA HIS A 181 23.00 -16.16 24.07
C HIS A 181 21.94 -16.52 23.01
N ARG A 182 22.37 -16.71 21.77
CA ARG A 182 21.49 -17.20 20.69
C ARG A 182 21.05 -18.61 20.99
N ILE A 183 19.76 -18.88 20.70
CA ILE A 183 19.17 -20.19 20.95
C ILE A 183 19.50 -21.14 19.80
N GLU A 184 20.17 -22.23 20.10
CA GLU A 184 20.40 -23.35 19.19
C GLU A 184 19.39 -24.46 19.49
N LEU A 185 18.61 -24.85 18.50
CA LEU A 185 17.61 -25.91 18.61
C LEU A 185 18.26 -27.28 18.34
N LYS A 186 17.80 -28.30 19.09
CA LYS A 186 18.19 -29.70 18.82
C LYS A 186 17.57 -30.19 17.51
N LYS A 187 18.16 -31.20 16.89
CA LYS A 187 17.84 -31.72 15.56
C LYS A 187 16.34 -31.99 15.30
N ASP A 188 15.59 -32.40 16.33
CA ASP A 188 14.16 -32.74 16.21
C ASP A 188 13.24 -31.75 16.95
N GLN A 189 13.75 -30.58 17.34
CA GLN A 189 13.03 -29.59 18.12
C GLN A 189 12.67 -28.39 17.26
N LEU A 190 11.39 -28.09 17.13
CA LEU A 190 10.89 -26.92 16.39
C LEU A 190 11.02 -25.64 17.20
N LEU A 191 10.57 -25.67 18.47
CA LEU A 191 10.73 -24.60 19.44
C LEU A 191 11.07 -25.19 20.81
N ASN A 192 11.91 -24.50 21.59
CA ASN A 192 12.13 -24.79 23.00
C ASN A 192 11.15 -23.99 23.88
N THR A 193 11.21 -24.17 25.20
CA THR A 193 10.31 -23.45 26.14
C THR A 193 10.47 -21.95 26.04
N GLU A 194 11.67 -21.45 25.90
CA GLU A 194 11.99 -20.02 25.79
C GLU A 194 11.35 -19.41 24.55
N LEU A 195 11.53 -20.05 23.40
CA LEU A 195 10.95 -19.60 22.13
C LEU A 195 9.40 -19.72 22.14
N ARG A 196 8.83 -20.74 22.82
CA ARG A 196 7.34 -20.81 22.97
C ARG A 196 6.80 -19.65 23.80
N ILE A 197 7.50 -19.24 24.88
CA ILE A 197 7.12 -18.05 25.67
C ILE A 197 7.13 -16.83 24.76
N MET A 198 8.16 -16.65 23.97
CA MET A 198 8.26 -15.52 23.02
C MET A 198 7.26 -15.62 21.88
N ALA A 199 6.93 -16.83 21.43
CA ALA A 199 5.86 -17.07 20.45
C ALA A 199 4.49 -16.62 20.98
N PHE A 200 4.18 -16.86 22.26
CA PHE A 200 2.96 -16.35 22.88
C PHE A 200 2.94 -14.83 22.96
N LEU A 201 4.08 -14.19 23.28
CA LEU A 201 4.21 -12.73 23.24
C LEU A 201 3.98 -12.20 21.83
N ARG A 202 4.54 -12.84 20.81
CA ARG A 202 4.30 -12.50 19.39
C ARG A 202 2.82 -12.61 19.00
N LEU A 203 2.10 -13.57 19.57
CA LEU A 203 0.65 -13.74 19.38
C LEU A 203 -0.18 -12.75 20.21
N GLY A 204 0.44 -11.82 20.94
CA GLY A 204 -0.23 -10.81 21.75
C GLY A 204 -0.65 -11.29 23.16
N ILE A 205 -0.23 -12.47 23.58
CA ILE A 205 -0.51 -12.99 24.93
C ILE A 205 0.61 -12.52 25.85
N LYS A 206 0.44 -11.35 26.48
CA LYS A 206 1.44 -10.72 27.38
C LYS A 206 1.31 -11.17 28.83
N ASP A 207 0.17 -11.74 29.22
CA ASP A 207 -0.16 -12.13 30.61
C ASP A 207 0.62 -13.37 31.03
N THR A 208 1.50 -13.21 32.04
CA THR A 208 2.35 -14.29 32.54
C THR A 208 1.57 -15.46 33.15
N PRO A 209 0.53 -15.30 33.97
CA PRO A 209 -0.31 -16.39 34.44
C PRO A 209 -0.93 -17.21 33.30
N ARG A 210 -1.37 -16.54 32.24
CA ARG A 210 -1.98 -17.19 31.07
C ARG A 210 -0.97 -18.04 30.30
N ILE A 211 0.24 -17.51 30.08
CA ILE A 211 1.35 -18.24 29.48
C ILE A 211 1.73 -19.45 30.35
N ALA A 212 1.80 -19.27 31.67
CA ALA A 212 2.09 -20.33 32.63
C ALA A 212 1.09 -21.49 32.54
N THR A 213 -0.20 -21.16 32.48
CA THR A 213 -1.27 -22.16 32.29
C THR A 213 -1.11 -22.91 30.96
N LEU A 214 -0.85 -22.19 29.86
CA LEU A 214 -0.70 -22.79 28.52
C LEU A 214 0.53 -23.72 28.43
N LEU A 215 1.63 -23.35 29.08
CA LEU A 215 2.87 -24.12 29.08
C LEU A 215 2.98 -25.12 30.23
N MET A 216 2.00 -25.16 31.13
CA MET A 216 1.97 -26.03 32.33
C MET A 216 3.15 -25.78 33.30
N TYR A 217 3.56 -24.53 33.41
CA TYR A 217 4.59 -24.06 34.34
C TYR A 217 3.97 -23.19 35.44
N SER A 218 4.75 -22.92 36.49
CA SER A 218 4.37 -21.88 37.46
C SER A 218 4.53 -20.49 36.87
N ALA A 219 3.75 -19.51 37.32
CA ALA A 219 3.88 -18.13 36.88
C ALA A 219 5.31 -17.61 37.19
N GLN A 220 5.90 -18.02 38.30
CA GLN A 220 7.26 -17.65 38.69
C GLN A 220 8.29 -18.19 37.68
N THR A 221 8.12 -19.42 37.20
CA THR A 221 9.00 -20.03 36.20
C THR A 221 8.96 -19.21 34.88
N ILE A 222 7.78 -18.84 34.43
CA ILE A 222 7.65 -18.00 33.20
C ILE A 222 8.27 -16.63 33.41
N TYR A 223 8.05 -16.00 34.58
CA TYR A 223 8.68 -14.74 34.91
C TYR A 223 10.22 -14.83 34.85
N ASN A 224 10.79 -15.90 35.43
CA ASN A 224 12.24 -16.12 35.39
C ASN A 224 12.77 -16.24 33.94
N TYR A 225 12.11 -17.04 33.09
CA TYR A 225 12.48 -17.14 31.68
C TYR A 225 12.46 -15.79 30.95
N ARG A 226 11.38 -15.01 31.13
CA ARG A 226 11.25 -13.69 30.51
C ARG A 226 12.36 -12.75 31.00
N SER A 227 12.65 -12.75 32.30
CA SER A 227 13.70 -11.91 32.89
C SER A 227 15.07 -12.27 32.34
N VAL A 228 15.40 -13.56 32.25
CA VAL A 228 16.67 -14.04 31.72
C VAL A 228 16.81 -13.65 30.23
N LEU A 229 15.82 -13.94 29.41
CA LEU A 229 15.85 -13.59 27.99
C LEU A 229 15.99 -12.08 27.79
N LYS A 230 15.25 -11.27 28.55
CA LYS A 230 15.38 -9.81 28.52
C LYS A 230 16.80 -9.37 28.89
N SER A 231 17.45 -10.01 29.87
CA SER A 231 18.81 -9.66 30.28
C SER A 231 19.87 -9.97 29.22
N HIS A 232 19.61 -10.94 28.34
CA HIS A 232 20.45 -11.40 27.24
C HIS A 232 20.18 -10.71 25.90
N ALA A 233 19.14 -9.85 25.84
CA ALA A 233 18.80 -9.09 24.65
C ALA A 233 19.78 -7.94 24.39
N ILE A 234 19.99 -7.59 23.12
CA ILE A 234 20.80 -6.43 22.70
C ILE A 234 20.13 -5.14 23.18
N ASP A 235 18.80 -5.01 22.97
CA ASP A 235 17.99 -3.91 23.48
C ASP A 235 17.06 -4.43 24.56
N LYS A 236 17.48 -4.23 25.83
CA LYS A 236 16.76 -4.74 27.00
C LYS A 236 15.46 -3.98 27.25
N ASP A 237 15.43 -2.69 26.97
CA ASP A 237 14.28 -1.83 27.31
C ASP A 237 13.08 -2.12 26.41
N ASN A 238 13.30 -2.30 25.13
CA ASN A 238 12.27 -2.54 24.12
C ASN A 238 12.13 -4.03 23.74
N PHE A 239 12.78 -4.96 24.48
CA PHE A 239 12.86 -6.37 24.09
C PHE A 239 11.50 -7.02 23.77
N GLU A 240 10.52 -6.89 24.69
CA GLU A 240 9.20 -7.51 24.51
C GLU A 240 8.40 -6.88 23.37
N ASP A 241 8.53 -5.57 23.15
CA ASP A 241 7.90 -4.89 22.03
C ASP A 241 8.54 -5.27 20.71
N ASN A 242 9.88 -5.41 20.69
CA ASN A 242 10.60 -5.93 19.53
C ASN A 242 10.18 -7.36 19.19
N VAL A 243 10.01 -8.24 20.20
CA VAL A 243 9.49 -9.60 20.00
C VAL A 243 8.07 -9.58 19.46
N ALA A 244 7.21 -8.68 19.94
CA ALA A 244 5.83 -8.55 19.45
C ALA A 244 5.75 -8.11 17.97
N MET A 245 6.79 -7.47 17.45
CA MET A 245 6.87 -6.99 16.05
C MET A 245 7.59 -7.96 15.10
N LEU A 246 8.18 -9.07 15.60
CA LEU A 246 8.88 -10.04 14.75
C LEU A 246 7.98 -10.56 13.62
N CYS A 247 8.55 -10.74 12.44
CA CYS A 247 7.84 -11.24 11.26
C CYS A 247 6.62 -10.37 10.86
N GLU A 248 6.62 -9.07 11.17
CA GLU A 248 5.66 -8.14 10.56
C GLU A 248 6.05 -7.92 9.10
N VAL A 249 5.09 -8.12 8.20
CA VAL A 249 5.27 -7.76 6.79
C VAL A 249 5.18 -6.23 6.70
N ASN A 250 6.34 -5.60 6.53
CA ASN A 250 6.45 -4.16 6.21
C ASN A 250 5.82 -3.84 4.85
#